data_1788829383592cbe09dce0addf32efb3
#
_entry.id   1788829383592cbe09dce0addf32efb3
#
_cell.length_a   1.000
_cell.length_b   1.000
_cell.length_c   1.000
_cell.angle_alpha   90.00
_cell.angle_beta   90.00
_cell.angle_gamma   90.00
#
_symmetry.space_group_name_H-M   'P 1'
#
loop_
_entity.id
_entity.type
_entity.pdbx_description
1 polymer ?
#
loop_
_entity_poly.entity_id
_entity_poly.type
_entity_poly.pdbx_seq_one_letter_code
_entity_poly.pdbx_strand_id
1 'polypeptide(L)'
;MLFLAGASVGLLTGEAQSLPASQGSSGAAMPNDPKELLRSATKINGLSGLNVKPWHLKASYQIFDQDGNPKGRGTYEELWVSQTRFKRSFSGDGFTQTRYGTENGTVQTGDSIQAPWQLDTLRYDLVTPLPREDHLDAWDFADLPAVPGQISRCVSMSGPLRVTISASGASTTSEKGILGVFCFAAERPLLETREQGTTATTTFNNPATLEGRWLPRDLEMKVKGQVVLSAHLEVFETIETVHEADFAPPAEATTPPMILVGTRHPPGQVQVSGGVAAAMLITKVNPTYPPIAHAARVQGTVVLQAVVGKGGQVSELRILSGPPMLQQAALDAVKQWVYRPYLLNGSPVEVMTTVNVVFQIPDLPAKP
;
A
#
# COMPACT_ATOMS: atom_id res chain seq x y z
N MET A 1 -46.88 -34.01 49.49
CA MET A 1 -47.51 -33.43 48.32
C MET A 1 -46.47 -32.45 47.68
N LEU A 2 -45.68 -32.97 46.76
CA LEU A 2 -44.59 -32.23 46.11
C LEU A 2 -45.12 -31.74 44.77
N PHE A 3 -45.08 -30.45 44.54
CA PHE A 3 -45.29 -29.89 43.20
C PHE A 3 -43.90 -29.61 42.53
N LEU A 4 -43.62 -30.38 41.50
CA LEU A 4 -42.53 -30.08 40.56
C LEU A 4 -43.00 -29.04 39.54
N ALA A 5 -42.34 -27.88 39.51
CA ALA A 5 -42.49 -26.93 38.45
C ALA A 5 -41.44 -27.23 37.36
N GLY A 6 -41.91 -27.68 36.21
CA GLY A 6 -41.06 -27.88 35.01
C GLY A 6 -40.79 -26.54 34.32
N ALA A 7 -39.54 -26.19 34.21
CA ALA A 7 -39.10 -25.06 33.36
C ALA A 7 -38.86 -25.60 31.95
N SER A 8 -39.70 -25.19 31.00
CA SER A 8 -39.50 -25.41 29.56
C SER A 8 -38.48 -24.44 29.04
N VAL A 9 -37.33 -24.97 28.62
CA VAL A 9 -36.33 -24.24 27.83
C VAL A 9 -36.86 -24.14 26.41
N GLY A 10 -37.33 -22.94 26.03
CA GLY A 10 -37.63 -22.62 24.65
C GLY A 10 -36.35 -22.49 23.83
N LEU A 11 -36.12 -23.42 22.89
CA LEU A 11 -35.16 -23.23 21.82
C LEU A 11 -35.63 -22.07 20.93
N LEU A 12 -34.96 -20.94 21.02
CA LEU A 12 -35.04 -19.90 19.98
C LEU A 12 -34.24 -20.38 18.78
N THR A 13 -34.92 -20.97 17.81
CA THR A 13 -34.40 -21.15 16.45
C THR A 13 -34.38 -19.79 15.82
N GLY A 14 -33.20 -19.14 15.80
CA GLY A 14 -32.94 -17.95 15.00
C GLY A 14 -33.01 -18.33 13.53
N GLU A 15 -34.13 -18.02 12.88
CA GLU A 15 -34.19 -18.01 11.42
C GLU A 15 -33.18 -16.98 10.89
N ALA A 16 -32.21 -17.47 10.15
CA ALA A 16 -31.35 -16.64 9.34
C ALA A 16 -32.21 -15.92 8.30
N GLN A 17 -32.54 -14.66 8.57
CA GLN A 17 -33.19 -13.80 7.58
C GLN A 17 -32.19 -13.62 6.43
N SER A 18 -32.47 -14.28 5.33
CA SER A 18 -31.84 -13.97 4.03
C SER A 18 -32.17 -12.52 3.70
N LEU A 19 -31.14 -11.67 3.72
CA LEU A 19 -31.27 -10.29 3.24
C LEU A 19 -31.77 -10.31 1.81
N PRO A 20 -32.77 -9.46 1.46
CA PRO A 20 -33.28 -9.39 0.11
C PRO A 20 -32.15 -9.00 -0.84
N ALA A 21 -32.04 -9.70 -1.95
CA ALA A 21 -31.20 -9.32 -3.07
C ALA A 21 -31.52 -7.87 -3.42
N SER A 22 -30.55 -6.96 -3.21
CA SER A 22 -30.72 -5.55 -3.52
C SER A 22 -31.01 -5.39 -5.01
N GLN A 23 -32.24 -5.02 -5.32
CA GLN A 23 -32.63 -4.59 -6.65
C GLN A 23 -31.88 -3.29 -6.97
N GLY A 24 -31.09 -3.33 -8.05
CA GLY A 24 -30.88 -2.26 -8.98
C GLY A 24 -30.39 -0.90 -8.48
N SER A 25 -29.08 -0.75 -8.34
CA SER A 25 -28.46 0.47 -8.90
C SER A 25 -27.98 0.09 -10.31
N SER A 26 -28.40 0.85 -11.31
CA SER A 26 -27.99 0.72 -12.71
C SER A 26 -26.46 0.63 -12.76
N GLY A 27 -25.94 -0.57 -12.99
CA GLY A 27 -24.51 -0.82 -13.04
C GLY A 27 -23.93 0.02 -14.19
N ALA A 28 -23.18 1.05 -13.85
CA ALA A 28 -22.35 1.71 -14.84
C ALA A 28 -21.47 0.63 -15.47
N ALA A 29 -21.55 0.49 -16.80
CA ALA A 29 -20.76 -0.47 -17.54
C ALA A 29 -19.28 -0.29 -17.19
N MET A 30 -18.55 -1.39 -17.11
CA MET A 30 -17.11 -1.39 -16.82
C MET A 30 -16.39 -0.52 -17.85
N PRO A 31 -15.71 0.58 -17.48
CA PRO A 31 -15.03 1.42 -18.44
C PRO A 31 -13.95 0.67 -19.20
N ASN A 32 -13.83 0.88 -20.51
CA ASN A 32 -12.79 0.24 -21.31
C ASN A 32 -11.40 0.86 -21.08
N ASP A 33 -11.35 2.17 -20.87
CA ASP A 33 -10.09 2.87 -20.57
C ASP A 33 -9.62 2.56 -19.15
N PRO A 34 -8.36 2.13 -18.95
CA PRO A 34 -7.83 1.77 -17.62
C PRO A 34 -7.87 2.92 -16.60
N LYS A 35 -7.65 4.15 -17.05
CA LYS A 35 -7.69 5.33 -16.18
C LYS A 35 -9.11 5.68 -15.75
N GLU A 36 -10.06 5.59 -16.67
CA GLU A 36 -11.47 5.78 -16.37
C GLU A 36 -12.01 4.66 -15.45
N LEU A 37 -11.48 3.44 -15.60
CA LEU A 37 -11.78 2.36 -14.67
C LEU A 37 -11.31 2.72 -13.26
N LEU A 38 -10.06 3.17 -13.10
CA LEU A 38 -9.56 3.62 -11.78
C LEU A 38 -10.38 4.79 -11.25
N ARG A 39 -10.73 5.78 -12.08
CA ARG A 39 -11.57 6.92 -11.70
C ARG A 39 -12.96 6.48 -11.21
N SER A 40 -13.57 5.53 -11.90
CA SER A 40 -14.84 4.95 -11.48
C SER A 40 -14.69 4.13 -10.20
N ALA A 41 -13.63 3.35 -10.10
CA ALA A 41 -13.34 2.54 -8.92
C ALA A 41 -13.09 3.39 -7.66
N THR A 42 -12.37 4.52 -7.74
CA THR A 42 -12.12 5.39 -6.58
C THR A 42 -13.39 6.01 -5.99
N LYS A 43 -14.45 6.14 -6.80
CA LYS A 43 -15.73 6.66 -6.35
C LYS A 43 -16.52 5.68 -5.50
N ILE A 44 -16.29 4.39 -5.66
CA ILE A 44 -17.06 3.35 -4.98
C ILE A 44 -16.25 2.52 -3.98
N ASN A 45 -14.92 2.39 -4.12
CA ASN A 45 -14.11 1.61 -3.20
C ASN A 45 -13.48 2.50 -2.12
N GLY A 46 -13.63 2.11 -0.88
CA GLY A 46 -13.11 2.84 0.27
C GLY A 46 -13.91 4.11 0.61
N LEU A 47 -13.36 4.92 1.49
CA LEU A 47 -14.00 6.10 2.09
C LEU A 47 -13.30 7.41 1.71
N SER A 48 -12.44 7.39 0.71
CA SER A 48 -11.78 8.59 0.19
C SER A 48 -12.68 9.34 -0.80
N GLY A 49 -12.58 10.67 -0.81
CA GLY A 49 -13.26 11.52 -1.78
C GLY A 49 -13.91 12.75 -1.16
N LEU A 50 -14.42 13.63 -2.04
CA LEU A 50 -15.22 14.77 -1.64
C LEU A 50 -16.64 14.28 -1.30
N ASN A 51 -17.28 14.92 -0.31
CA ASN A 51 -18.67 14.67 0.09
C ASN A 51 -18.93 13.29 0.72
N VAL A 52 -17.96 12.71 1.38
CA VAL A 52 -18.20 11.52 2.22
C VAL A 52 -18.86 11.98 3.51
N LYS A 53 -20.03 11.43 3.86
CA LYS A 53 -20.68 11.69 5.15
C LYS A 53 -19.78 11.21 6.30
N PRO A 54 -19.95 11.77 7.51
CA PRO A 54 -19.28 11.25 8.71
C PRO A 54 -19.54 9.75 8.86
N TRP A 55 -18.52 8.99 9.22
CA TRP A 55 -18.61 7.54 9.32
C TRP A 55 -17.87 6.99 10.54
N HIS A 56 -18.34 5.82 10.99
CA HIS A 56 -17.75 4.97 12.00
C HIS A 56 -17.36 3.63 11.38
N LEU A 57 -16.12 3.24 11.58
CA LEU A 57 -15.56 1.98 11.13
C LEU A 57 -14.88 1.29 12.29
N LYS A 58 -15.16 -0.03 12.45
CA LYS A 58 -14.47 -0.88 13.42
C LYS A 58 -14.14 -2.22 12.77
N ALA A 59 -12.91 -2.67 12.95
CA ALA A 59 -12.43 -3.95 12.45
C ALA A 59 -11.53 -4.63 13.47
N SER A 60 -11.71 -5.93 13.66
CA SER A 60 -10.73 -6.77 14.34
C SER A 60 -9.58 -7.12 13.37
N TYR A 61 -8.38 -7.31 13.92
CA TYR A 61 -7.22 -7.70 13.13
C TYR A 61 -6.35 -8.74 13.84
N GLN A 62 -5.63 -9.51 13.04
CA GLN A 62 -4.55 -10.41 13.43
C GLN A 62 -3.29 -10.09 12.62
N ILE A 63 -2.19 -9.86 13.33
CA ILE A 63 -0.86 -9.68 12.72
C ILE A 63 -0.10 -10.98 12.84
N PHE A 64 0.67 -11.31 11.79
CA PHE A 64 1.56 -12.46 11.75
C PHE A 64 3.00 -12.02 11.54
N ASP A 65 3.95 -12.83 11.97
CA ASP A 65 5.37 -12.67 11.66
C ASP A 65 5.69 -13.15 10.22
N GLN A 66 6.97 -13.09 9.85
CA GLN A 66 7.42 -13.50 8.52
C GLN A 66 7.31 -15.02 8.29
N ASP A 67 7.21 -15.80 9.35
CA ASP A 67 7.07 -17.26 9.32
C ASP A 67 5.59 -17.69 9.36
N GLY A 68 4.66 -16.71 9.43
CA GLY A 68 3.23 -16.94 9.48
C GLY A 68 2.68 -17.25 10.88
N ASN A 69 3.48 -17.06 11.95
CA ASN A 69 2.98 -17.27 13.31
C ASN A 69 2.23 -16.03 13.81
N PRO A 70 1.13 -16.21 14.58
CA PRO A 70 0.42 -15.09 15.19
C PRO A 70 1.35 -14.27 16.10
N LYS A 71 1.41 -12.95 15.86
CA LYS A 71 2.27 -12.03 16.62
C LYS A 71 1.49 -11.07 17.50
N GLY A 72 0.26 -10.74 17.13
CA GLY A 72 -0.60 -9.84 17.88
C GLY A 72 -1.97 -9.71 17.23
N ARG A 73 -2.97 -9.45 18.05
CA ARG A 73 -4.34 -9.21 17.62
C ARG A 73 -4.90 -7.98 18.29
N GLY A 74 -5.93 -7.40 17.70
CA GLY A 74 -6.56 -6.23 18.28
C GLY A 74 -7.72 -5.70 17.44
N THR A 75 -8.08 -4.47 17.74
CA THR A 75 -9.15 -3.73 17.08
C THR A 75 -8.61 -2.42 16.51
N TYR A 76 -9.00 -2.16 15.30
CA TYR A 76 -8.91 -0.86 14.68
C TYR A 76 -10.27 -0.20 14.69
N GLU A 77 -10.37 1.05 15.16
CA GLU A 77 -11.60 1.82 15.18
C GLU A 77 -11.34 3.26 14.74
N GLU A 78 -12.14 3.78 13.82
CA GLU A 78 -12.04 5.16 13.38
C GLU A 78 -13.42 5.79 13.29
N LEU A 79 -13.60 6.89 14.02
CA LEU A 79 -14.68 7.86 13.87
C LEU A 79 -14.14 9.00 13.02
N TRP A 80 -14.77 9.30 11.91
CA TRP A 80 -14.29 10.33 11.00
C TRP A 80 -15.39 11.33 10.62
N VAL A 81 -15.09 12.61 10.70
CA VAL A 81 -15.94 13.71 10.24
C VAL A 81 -15.24 14.51 9.16
N SER A 82 -13.97 14.85 9.37
CA SER A 82 -13.15 15.61 8.44
C SER A 82 -11.65 15.31 8.66
N GLN A 83 -10.80 15.93 7.86
CA GLN A 83 -9.34 15.80 8.01
C GLN A 83 -8.81 16.36 9.34
N THR A 84 -9.48 17.34 9.90
CA THR A 84 -9.12 17.96 11.19
C THR A 84 -10.02 17.48 12.34
N ARG A 85 -10.93 16.53 12.08
CA ARG A 85 -11.88 16.04 13.08
C ARG A 85 -12.10 14.53 12.90
N PHE A 86 -11.26 13.78 13.54
CA PHE A 86 -11.34 12.32 13.58
C PHE A 86 -10.79 11.79 14.91
N LYS A 87 -11.22 10.61 15.29
CA LYS A 87 -10.61 9.80 16.35
C LYS A 87 -10.31 8.43 15.77
N ARG A 88 -9.05 8.01 15.84
CA ARG A 88 -8.57 6.74 15.32
C ARG A 88 -7.80 5.99 16.37
N SER A 89 -8.21 4.76 16.64
CA SER A 89 -7.63 3.91 17.66
C SER A 89 -7.14 2.59 17.09
N PHE A 90 -5.97 2.18 17.54
CA PHE A 90 -5.52 0.81 17.51
C PHE A 90 -5.41 0.33 18.95
N SER A 91 -6.06 -0.78 19.27
CA SER A 91 -6.06 -1.35 20.61
C SER A 91 -5.84 -2.86 20.50
N GLY A 92 -4.71 -3.34 21.00
CA GLY A 92 -4.41 -4.77 20.87
C GLY A 92 -3.14 -5.18 21.60
N ASP A 93 -2.80 -6.45 21.42
CA ASP A 93 -1.60 -7.04 22.01
C ASP A 93 -0.33 -6.33 21.48
N GLY A 94 0.43 -5.75 22.40
CA GLY A 94 1.73 -5.12 22.12
C GLY A 94 1.70 -3.74 21.46
N PHE A 95 0.50 -3.19 21.16
CA PHE A 95 0.39 -1.83 20.64
C PHE A 95 -0.99 -1.22 20.88
N THR A 96 -1.02 -0.06 21.56
CA THR A 96 -2.24 0.71 21.78
C THR A 96 -1.98 2.19 21.53
N GLN A 97 -2.71 2.78 20.61
CA GLN A 97 -2.56 4.20 20.27
C GLN A 97 -3.90 4.76 19.81
N THR A 98 -4.23 5.95 20.30
CA THR A 98 -5.36 6.73 19.80
C THR A 98 -4.86 8.07 19.25
N ARG A 99 -5.26 8.42 18.03
CA ARG A 99 -4.96 9.68 17.36
C ARG A 99 -6.22 10.51 17.19
N TYR A 100 -6.11 11.80 17.43
CA TYR A 100 -7.17 12.79 17.28
C TYR A 100 -6.76 13.84 16.26
N GLY A 101 -7.63 14.10 15.29
CA GLY A 101 -7.50 15.24 14.38
C GLY A 101 -7.99 16.51 15.05
N THR A 102 -7.20 17.56 15.00
CA THR A 102 -7.55 18.90 15.52
C THR A 102 -7.21 19.97 14.49
N GLU A 103 -7.71 21.19 14.67
CA GLU A 103 -7.37 22.35 13.83
C GLU A 103 -5.85 22.65 13.80
N ASN A 104 -5.14 22.29 14.86
CA ASN A 104 -3.70 22.50 15.00
C ASN A 104 -2.86 21.29 14.57
N GLY A 105 -3.48 20.28 13.94
CA GLY A 105 -2.83 19.04 13.51
C GLY A 105 -3.30 17.83 14.30
N THR A 106 -2.50 16.78 14.31
CA THR A 106 -2.82 15.52 14.99
C THR A 106 -2.15 15.46 16.36
N VAL A 107 -2.90 15.02 17.38
CA VAL A 107 -2.37 14.65 18.69
C VAL A 107 -2.68 13.18 18.99
N GLN A 108 -1.96 12.55 19.92
CA GLN A 108 -2.12 11.14 20.25
C GLN A 108 -1.95 10.84 21.73
N THR A 109 -2.53 9.71 22.13
CA THR A 109 -2.31 9.06 23.43
C THR A 109 -1.86 7.61 23.21
N GLY A 110 -1.40 6.95 24.26
CA GLY A 110 -0.89 5.58 24.21
C GLY A 110 0.56 5.50 23.73
N ASP A 111 0.88 4.45 23.00
CA ASP A 111 2.27 4.21 22.56
C ASP A 111 2.79 5.36 21.69
N SER A 112 3.94 5.91 22.06
CA SER A 112 4.62 6.97 21.32
C SER A 112 5.44 6.47 20.13
N ILE A 113 5.64 5.16 20.03
CA ILE A 113 6.32 4.52 18.92
C ILE A 113 5.46 4.50 17.67
N GLN A 114 6.07 4.32 16.52
CA GLN A 114 5.34 4.14 15.27
C GLN A 114 4.51 2.85 15.33
N ALA A 115 3.27 2.93 14.84
CA ALA A 115 2.43 1.76 14.68
C ALA A 115 3.16 0.68 13.84
N PRO A 116 2.96 -0.60 14.13
CA PRO A 116 3.36 -1.64 13.22
C PRO A 116 2.86 -1.34 11.80
N TRP A 117 3.74 -1.48 10.80
CA TRP A 117 3.43 -1.10 9.41
C TRP A 117 2.16 -1.77 8.86
N GLN A 118 1.85 -2.98 9.36
CA GLN A 118 0.63 -3.70 9.03
C GLN A 118 -0.62 -2.88 9.41
N LEU A 119 -0.61 -2.17 10.53
CA LEU A 119 -1.75 -1.38 10.99
C LEU A 119 -1.94 -0.12 10.13
N ASP A 120 -0.85 0.54 9.72
CA ASP A 120 -0.94 1.63 8.76
C ASP A 120 -1.47 1.14 7.40
N THR A 121 -1.06 -0.06 6.99
CA THR A 121 -1.56 -0.69 5.76
C THR A 121 -3.03 -1.09 5.90
N LEU A 122 -3.44 -1.66 7.03
CA LEU A 122 -4.85 -1.99 7.31
C LEU A 122 -5.76 -0.79 7.10
N ARG A 123 -5.39 0.35 7.72
CA ARG A 123 -6.16 1.58 7.54
C ARG A 123 -6.22 2.01 6.07
N TYR A 124 -5.07 1.97 5.40
CA TYR A 124 -5.02 2.35 3.99
C TYR A 124 -5.93 1.46 3.15
N ASP A 125 -5.88 0.17 3.33
CA ASP A 125 -6.66 -0.80 2.57
C ASP A 125 -8.16 -0.71 2.83
N LEU A 126 -8.55 -0.34 4.04
CA LEU A 126 -9.96 -0.11 4.37
C LEU A 126 -10.46 1.26 3.89
N VAL A 127 -9.69 2.33 4.09
CA VAL A 127 -10.18 3.70 3.90
C VAL A 127 -9.83 4.27 2.52
N THR A 128 -8.61 4.02 2.02
CA THR A 128 -8.10 4.60 0.77
C THR A 128 -7.37 3.58 -0.09
N PRO A 129 -8.01 2.46 -0.47
CA PRO A 129 -7.31 1.34 -1.13
C PRO A 129 -6.79 1.67 -2.54
N LEU A 130 -7.31 2.72 -3.14
CA LEU A 130 -6.98 3.18 -4.49
C LEU A 130 -6.31 4.56 -4.45
N PRO A 131 -5.56 4.95 -5.48
CA PRO A 131 -5.06 6.30 -5.66
C PRO A 131 -6.20 7.32 -5.64
N ARG A 132 -5.97 8.51 -5.10
CA ARG A 132 -6.97 9.58 -5.08
C ARG A 132 -7.27 10.07 -6.49
N GLU A 133 -8.53 10.44 -6.75
CA GLU A 133 -8.99 10.89 -8.07
C GLU A 133 -8.19 12.09 -8.60
N ASP A 134 -7.88 13.04 -7.73
CA ASP A 134 -7.10 14.25 -8.04
C ASP A 134 -5.61 13.97 -8.39
N HIS A 135 -5.13 12.77 -8.11
CA HIS A 135 -3.76 12.33 -8.41
C HIS A 135 -3.67 11.40 -9.63
N LEU A 136 -4.78 10.92 -10.18
CA LEU A 136 -4.75 9.96 -11.29
C LEU A 136 -4.06 10.52 -12.55
N ASP A 137 -4.09 11.84 -12.75
CA ASP A 137 -3.47 12.45 -13.92
C ASP A 137 -1.94 12.46 -13.87
N ALA A 138 -1.37 12.23 -12.69
CA ALA A 138 0.09 12.13 -12.51
C ALA A 138 0.65 10.74 -12.88
N TRP A 139 -0.22 9.76 -13.17
CA TRP A 139 0.15 8.37 -13.38
C TRP A 139 -0.36 7.84 -14.71
N ASP A 140 0.33 6.82 -15.23
CA ASP A 140 -0.11 6.06 -16.38
C ASP A 140 -0.71 4.73 -15.95
N PHE A 141 -1.72 4.30 -16.66
CA PHE A 141 -2.45 3.06 -16.40
C PHE A 141 -2.50 2.21 -17.66
N ALA A 142 -2.32 0.91 -17.50
CA ALA A 142 -2.40 -0.04 -18.60
C ALA A 142 -3.06 -1.34 -18.14
N ASP A 143 -3.90 -1.91 -19.00
CA ASP A 143 -4.43 -3.24 -18.78
C ASP A 143 -3.30 -4.28 -18.77
N LEU A 144 -3.38 -5.21 -17.84
CA LEU A 144 -2.54 -6.40 -17.85
C LEU A 144 -3.19 -7.50 -18.71
N PRO A 145 -2.39 -8.37 -19.36
CA PRO A 145 -2.92 -9.51 -20.08
C PRO A 145 -3.79 -10.38 -19.17
N ALA A 146 -4.92 -10.83 -19.69
CA ALA A 146 -5.78 -11.76 -18.97
C ALA A 146 -5.03 -13.08 -18.69
N VAL A 147 -5.08 -13.53 -17.46
CA VAL A 147 -4.52 -14.82 -17.07
C VAL A 147 -5.59 -15.89 -17.28
N PRO A 148 -5.30 -17.02 -17.97
CA PRO A 148 -6.27 -18.07 -18.15
C PRO A 148 -6.85 -18.54 -16.81
N GLY A 149 -8.20 -18.55 -16.71
CA GLY A 149 -8.92 -18.91 -15.48
C GLY A 149 -9.15 -17.79 -14.50
N GLN A 150 -8.58 -16.61 -14.70
CA GLN A 150 -8.85 -15.40 -13.92
C GLN A 150 -9.94 -14.59 -14.62
N ILE A 151 -11.01 -14.27 -13.88
CA ILE A 151 -12.13 -13.45 -14.38
C ILE A 151 -11.97 -11.96 -14.05
N SER A 152 -11.04 -11.61 -13.16
CA SER A 152 -10.79 -10.23 -12.77
C SER A 152 -10.03 -9.46 -13.86
N ARG A 153 -10.38 -8.20 -14.09
CA ARG A 153 -9.62 -7.28 -14.93
C ARG A 153 -8.56 -6.56 -14.10
N CYS A 154 -7.30 -6.71 -14.47
CA CYS A 154 -6.18 -6.12 -13.76
C CYS A 154 -5.58 -4.94 -14.52
N VAL A 155 -5.31 -3.86 -13.80
CA VAL A 155 -4.70 -2.63 -14.31
C VAL A 155 -3.42 -2.35 -13.55
N SER A 156 -2.32 -2.14 -14.26
CA SER A 156 -1.07 -1.65 -13.70
C SER A 156 -1.07 -0.13 -13.62
N MET A 157 -0.56 0.40 -12.51
CA MET A 157 -0.25 1.81 -12.34
C MET A 157 1.26 2.00 -12.46
N SER A 158 1.68 2.88 -13.36
CA SER A 158 3.07 3.26 -13.55
C SER A 158 3.23 4.77 -13.52
N GLY A 159 4.40 5.24 -13.16
CA GLY A 159 4.66 6.67 -13.10
C GLY A 159 6.12 7.01 -13.26
N PRO A 160 6.44 8.30 -13.36
CA PRO A 160 7.82 8.73 -13.47
C PRO A 160 8.57 8.36 -12.20
N LEU A 161 9.42 7.37 -12.28
CA LEU A 161 10.49 7.18 -11.34
C LEU A 161 11.51 8.29 -11.59
N ARG A 162 11.35 9.42 -10.92
CA ARG A 162 12.40 10.46 -10.95
C ARG A 162 13.61 9.96 -10.19
N VAL A 163 14.58 9.48 -10.91
CA VAL A 163 15.92 9.29 -10.38
C VAL A 163 16.86 10.19 -11.14
N THR A 164 17.19 11.29 -10.51
CA THR A 164 18.26 12.15 -11.02
C THR A 164 19.57 11.67 -10.43
N ILE A 165 20.37 10.94 -11.18
CA ILE A 165 21.76 10.71 -10.84
C ILE A 165 22.61 11.34 -11.91
N SER A 166 23.24 12.43 -11.59
CA SER A 166 24.27 12.99 -12.40
C SER A 166 25.56 13.15 -11.59
N ALA A 167 26.57 12.40 -11.95
CA ALA A 167 27.94 12.71 -11.56
C ALA A 167 28.51 13.88 -12.37
N SER A 168 27.80 14.33 -13.41
CA SER A 168 28.22 15.39 -14.34
C SER A 168 27.21 16.51 -14.55
N GLY A 169 26.14 16.58 -13.71
CA GLY A 169 25.12 17.63 -13.85
C GLY A 169 24.12 17.46 -15.00
N ALA A 170 24.07 16.31 -15.67
CA ALA A 170 23.15 16.06 -16.78
C ALA A 170 21.81 15.46 -16.32
N SER A 171 20.74 16.04 -16.87
CA SER A 171 19.33 15.71 -16.63
C SER A 171 18.96 14.28 -17.01
N THR A 172 18.10 13.70 -16.23
CA THR A 172 17.59 12.37 -16.34
C THR A 172 16.35 12.23 -17.18
N THR A 173 16.27 11.13 -17.90
CA THR A 173 15.03 10.58 -18.43
C THR A 173 14.32 9.78 -17.34
N SER A 174 13.04 10.06 -17.14
CA SER A 174 12.18 9.29 -16.25
C SER A 174 11.75 8.02 -16.98
N GLU A 175 12.16 6.84 -16.48
CA GLU A 175 11.53 5.59 -16.89
C GLU A 175 10.35 5.28 -15.97
N LYS A 176 9.26 4.76 -16.57
CA LYS A 176 8.03 4.41 -15.84
C LYS A 176 8.20 3.06 -15.19
N GLY A 177 8.09 2.99 -13.87
CA GLY A 177 8.05 1.73 -13.12
C GLY A 177 6.63 1.39 -12.67
N ILE A 178 6.30 0.10 -12.62
CA ILE A 178 5.04 -0.36 -12.04
C ILE A 178 5.08 -0.12 -10.53
N LEU A 179 4.15 0.70 -10.05
CA LEU A 179 4.01 1.06 -8.64
C LEU A 179 2.96 0.21 -7.92
N GLY A 180 2.03 -0.35 -8.68
CA GLY A 180 0.99 -1.23 -8.17
C GLY A 180 0.17 -1.85 -9.28
N VAL A 181 -0.54 -2.91 -8.92
CA VAL A 181 -1.55 -3.57 -9.77
C VAL A 181 -2.85 -3.61 -9.00
N PHE A 182 -3.93 -3.29 -9.67
CA PHE A 182 -5.28 -3.30 -9.12
C PHE A 182 -6.13 -4.22 -9.97
N CYS A 183 -6.71 -5.26 -9.36
CA CYS A 183 -7.61 -6.17 -10.05
C CYS A 183 -9.03 -5.97 -9.57
N PHE A 184 -9.96 -5.88 -10.51
CA PHE A 184 -11.36 -5.58 -10.28
C PHE A 184 -12.23 -6.75 -10.75
N ALA A 185 -13.41 -6.89 -10.13
CA ALA A 185 -14.41 -7.83 -10.55
C ALA A 185 -14.79 -7.62 -12.03
N ALA A 186 -15.13 -8.71 -12.75
CA ALA A 186 -15.36 -8.67 -14.19
C ALA A 186 -16.46 -7.70 -14.65
N GLU A 187 -17.52 -7.56 -13.86
CA GLU A 187 -18.73 -6.83 -14.26
C GLU A 187 -18.82 -5.41 -13.68
N ARG A 188 -17.97 -5.05 -12.73
CA ARG A 188 -18.03 -3.77 -12.03
C ARG A 188 -16.66 -3.39 -11.45
N PRO A 189 -16.36 -2.08 -11.27
CA PRO A 189 -15.08 -1.59 -10.77
C PRO A 189 -14.92 -1.81 -9.24
N LEU A 190 -15.27 -3.00 -8.76
CA LEU A 190 -15.07 -3.44 -7.38
C LEU A 190 -13.69 -4.04 -7.22
N LEU A 191 -12.88 -3.47 -6.33
CA LEU A 191 -11.53 -3.93 -6.06
C LEU A 191 -11.53 -5.30 -5.37
N GLU A 192 -10.86 -6.28 -5.97
CA GLU A 192 -10.70 -7.64 -5.44
C GLU A 192 -9.29 -7.89 -4.91
N THR A 193 -8.27 -7.39 -5.63
CA THR A 193 -6.89 -7.50 -5.17
C THR A 193 -6.09 -6.25 -5.50
N ARG A 194 -5.11 -5.98 -4.67
CA ARG A 194 -4.11 -4.94 -4.91
C ARG A 194 -2.72 -5.52 -4.67
N GLU A 195 -1.86 -5.39 -5.66
CA GLU A 195 -0.44 -5.68 -5.50
C GLU A 195 0.34 -4.38 -5.33
N GLN A 196 1.24 -4.35 -4.38
CA GLN A 196 2.10 -3.21 -4.12
C GLN A 196 3.56 -3.65 -4.13
N GLY A 197 4.34 -3.03 -5.00
CA GLY A 197 5.68 -3.51 -5.26
C GLY A 197 5.64 -4.93 -5.83
N THR A 198 6.65 -5.73 -5.52
CA THR A 198 6.84 -7.04 -6.13
C THR A 198 6.47 -8.22 -5.23
N THR A 199 6.05 -7.94 -4.00
CA THR A 199 5.93 -9.00 -2.98
C THR A 199 4.70 -8.91 -2.10
N ALA A 200 4.00 -7.80 -2.08
CA ALA A 200 2.83 -7.60 -1.21
C ALA A 200 1.53 -7.64 -2.03
N THR A 201 0.62 -8.51 -1.63
CA THR A 201 -0.72 -8.63 -2.22
C THR A 201 -1.76 -8.49 -1.12
N THR A 202 -2.73 -7.60 -1.30
CA THR A 202 -3.91 -7.52 -0.44
C THR A 202 -5.13 -8.03 -1.20
N THR A 203 -5.89 -8.91 -0.59
CA THR A 203 -7.16 -9.45 -1.10
C THR A 203 -8.33 -8.84 -0.33
N PHE A 204 -9.35 -8.40 -1.04
CA PHE A 204 -10.55 -7.73 -0.52
C PHE A 204 -11.76 -8.63 -0.77
N ASN A 205 -12.28 -9.26 0.29
CA ASN A 205 -13.34 -10.24 0.20
C ASN A 205 -14.63 -9.76 0.87
N ASN A 206 -15.75 -10.41 0.52
CA ASN A 206 -17.06 -10.22 1.15
C ASN A 206 -17.46 -8.74 1.27
N PRO A 207 -17.65 -8.01 0.16
CA PRO A 207 -17.88 -6.58 0.18
C PRO A 207 -19.13 -6.17 0.96
N ALA A 208 -18.99 -5.19 1.85
CA ALA A 208 -20.07 -4.47 2.50
C ALA A 208 -20.33 -3.13 1.80
N THR A 209 -21.57 -2.65 1.84
CA THR A 209 -21.95 -1.37 1.23
C THR A 209 -22.52 -0.41 2.25
N LEU A 210 -22.15 0.87 2.13
CA LEU A 210 -22.76 1.98 2.84
C LEU A 210 -22.75 3.22 1.93
N GLU A 211 -23.92 3.85 1.73
CA GLU A 211 -24.07 5.07 0.93
C GLU A 211 -23.42 4.95 -0.47
N GLY A 212 -23.56 3.76 -1.12
CA GLY A 212 -22.97 3.48 -2.43
C GLY A 212 -21.46 3.22 -2.43
N ARG A 213 -20.82 3.16 -1.26
CA ARG A 213 -19.43 2.85 -1.06
C ARG A 213 -19.23 1.39 -0.66
N TRP A 214 -18.15 0.80 -1.11
CA TRP A 214 -17.80 -0.59 -0.86
C TRP A 214 -16.54 -0.70 -0.01
N LEU A 215 -16.62 -1.49 1.06
CA LEU A 215 -15.48 -1.90 1.87
C LEU A 215 -15.44 -3.43 1.93
N PRO A 216 -14.24 -4.04 2.05
CA PRO A 216 -14.15 -5.48 2.31
C PRO A 216 -14.62 -5.77 3.75
N ARG A 217 -15.42 -6.83 3.92
CA ARG A 217 -15.63 -7.39 5.27
C ARG A 217 -14.41 -8.16 5.74
N ASP A 218 -13.76 -8.83 4.81
CA ASP A 218 -12.56 -9.61 5.11
C ASP A 218 -11.41 -9.12 4.23
N LEU A 219 -10.28 -8.85 4.87
CA LEU A 219 -9.05 -8.40 4.26
C LEU A 219 -7.93 -9.34 4.64
N GLU A 220 -7.16 -9.77 3.66
CA GLU A 220 -5.95 -10.56 3.88
C GLU A 220 -4.77 -9.96 3.11
N MET A 221 -3.68 -9.69 3.80
CA MET A 221 -2.44 -9.24 3.20
C MET A 221 -1.38 -10.31 3.28
N LYS A 222 -0.78 -10.60 2.14
CA LYS A 222 0.37 -11.48 2.02
C LYS A 222 1.61 -10.72 1.60
N VAL A 223 2.75 -11.15 2.13
CA VAL A 223 4.08 -10.72 1.69
C VAL A 223 4.87 -11.98 1.34
N LYS A 224 5.37 -12.05 0.10
CA LYS A 224 6.06 -13.25 -0.43
C LYS A 224 5.23 -14.53 -0.24
N GLY A 225 3.90 -14.42 -0.37
CA GLY A 225 2.98 -15.55 -0.23
C GLY A 225 2.56 -15.89 1.20
N GLN A 226 3.22 -15.33 2.23
CA GLN A 226 2.88 -15.55 3.64
C GLN A 226 1.90 -14.49 4.14
N VAL A 227 0.86 -14.90 4.86
CA VAL A 227 -0.09 -13.99 5.49
C VAL A 227 0.63 -13.20 6.58
N VAL A 228 0.57 -11.87 6.54
CA VAL A 228 1.17 -10.96 7.53
C VAL A 228 0.12 -10.14 8.27
N LEU A 229 -1.10 -10.06 7.71
CA LEU A 229 -2.24 -9.37 8.29
C LEU A 229 -3.53 -10.02 7.79
N SER A 230 -4.48 -10.26 8.69
CA SER A 230 -5.88 -10.48 8.37
C SER A 230 -6.74 -9.52 9.17
N ALA A 231 -7.89 -9.11 8.62
CA ALA A 231 -8.82 -8.25 9.31
C ALA A 231 -10.27 -8.57 8.93
N HIS A 232 -11.17 -8.34 9.89
CA HIS A 232 -12.60 -8.49 9.71
C HIS A 232 -13.32 -7.21 10.13
N LEU A 233 -14.14 -6.66 9.22
CA LEU A 233 -14.92 -5.46 9.42
C LEU A 233 -16.18 -5.78 10.22
N GLU A 234 -16.23 -5.29 11.45
CA GLU A 234 -17.33 -5.51 12.41
C GLU A 234 -18.42 -4.45 12.26
N VAL A 235 -18.02 -3.17 12.18
CA VAL A 235 -18.92 -2.02 12.10
C VAL A 235 -18.54 -1.17 10.89
N PHE A 236 -19.55 -0.78 10.13
CA PHE A 236 -19.44 0.20 9.07
C PHE A 236 -20.77 0.93 8.93
N GLU A 237 -20.83 2.15 9.45
CA GLU A 237 -22.07 2.92 9.53
C GLU A 237 -21.83 4.43 9.37
N THR A 238 -22.89 5.18 9.04
CA THR A 238 -22.88 6.64 8.99
C THR A 238 -23.08 7.20 10.40
N ILE A 239 -22.33 8.24 10.76
CA ILE A 239 -22.56 9.00 11.99
C ILE A 239 -23.64 10.05 11.71
N GLU A 240 -24.85 9.84 12.20
CA GLU A 240 -25.96 10.76 12.02
C GLU A 240 -25.85 11.99 12.93
N THR A 241 -25.34 11.80 14.15
CA THR A 241 -25.14 12.91 15.12
C THR A 241 -23.71 12.90 15.61
N VAL A 242 -23.03 14.02 15.39
CA VAL A 242 -21.63 14.23 15.79
C VAL A 242 -21.62 14.85 17.19
N HIS A 243 -21.12 14.11 18.17
CA HIS A 243 -20.88 14.64 19.52
C HIS A 243 -19.43 15.11 19.66
N GLU A 244 -19.23 16.37 20.05
CA GLU A 244 -17.89 16.96 20.19
C GLU A 244 -16.99 16.18 21.17
N ALA A 245 -17.59 15.66 22.23
CA ALA A 245 -16.89 14.89 23.25
C ALA A 245 -16.19 13.63 22.71
N ASP A 246 -16.71 13.03 21.62
CA ASP A 246 -16.13 11.82 21.02
C ASP A 246 -14.79 12.11 20.34
N PHE A 247 -14.55 13.34 19.93
CA PHE A 247 -13.36 13.79 19.20
C PHE A 247 -12.40 14.62 20.06
N ALA A 248 -12.79 14.98 21.28
CA ALA A 248 -11.97 15.80 22.16
C ALA A 248 -10.74 14.99 22.63
N PRO A 249 -9.51 15.43 22.34
CA PRO A 249 -8.33 14.78 22.87
C PRO A 249 -8.25 14.99 24.38
N PRO A 250 -7.87 13.99 25.18
CA PRO A 250 -7.63 14.17 26.59
C PRO A 250 -6.41 15.07 26.84
N ALA A 251 -6.31 15.63 28.05
CA ALA A 251 -5.29 16.62 28.40
C ALA A 251 -3.84 16.12 28.26
N GLU A 252 -3.64 14.82 28.43
CA GLU A 252 -2.34 14.13 28.27
C GLU A 252 -1.96 13.84 26.82
N ALA A 253 -2.82 14.15 25.85
CA ALA A 253 -2.52 13.90 24.45
C ALA A 253 -1.33 14.77 23.98
N THR A 254 -0.39 14.14 23.32
CA THR A 254 0.86 14.76 22.84
C THR A 254 0.90 14.81 21.32
N THR A 255 1.66 15.75 20.77
CA THR A 255 1.93 15.75 19.33
C THR A 255 2.74 14.50 18.98
N PRO A 256 2.31 13.71 17.96
CA PRO A 256 3.10 12.57 17.51
C PRO A 256 4.53 13.01 17.17
N PRO A 257 5.54 12.20 17.47
CA PRO A 257 6.88 12.49 17.01
C PRO A 257 6.85 12.62 15.48
N MET A 258 7.58 13.61 14.94
CA MET A 258 7.70 13.80 13.49
C MET A 258 8.42 12.59 12.91
N ILE A 259 7.65 11.64 12.41
CA ILE A 259 8.18 10.49 11.69
C ILE A 259 8.28 10.95 10.24
N LEU A 260 9.49 10.99 9.71
CA LEU A 260 9.68 11.06 8.28
C LEU A 260 9.00 9.82 7.69
N VAL A 261 7.84 10.04 7.08
CA VAL A 261 7.01 8.97 6.51
C VAL A 261 7.79 8.34 5.36
N GLY A 262 8.58 7.34 5.69
CA GLY A 262 9.07 6.38 4.73
C GLY A 262 7.87 5.57 4.25
N THR A 263 7.78 5.40 2.94
CA THR A 263 6.73 4.63 2.29
C THR A 263 6.55 3.26 2.93
N ARG A 264 5.32 2.79 3.01
CA ARG A 264 4.85 1.56 3.66
C ARG A 264 5.51 0.31 3.09
N HIS A 265 6.44 -0.30 3.83
CA HIS A 265 7.12 -1.54 3.45
C HIS A 265 7.20 -2.53 4.59
N PRO A 266 7.45 -3.83 4.29
CA PRO A 266 7.64 -4.88 5.29
C PRO A 266 8.63 -4.48 6.38
N PRO A 267 8.49 -5.02 7.60
CA PRO A 267 9.33 -4.64 8.73
C PRO A 267 10.81 -4.83 8.41
N GLY A 268 11.58 -3.79 8.67
CA GLY A 268 13.04 -3.78 8.45
C GLY A 268 13.50 -3.11 7.16
N GLN A 269 12.59 -2.77 6.25
CA GLN A 269 12.93 -2.07 5.01
C GLN A 269 12.32 -0.67 4.97
N VAL A 270 13.14 0.33 4.76
CA VAL A 270 12.74 1.73 4.52
C VAL A 270 12.92 2.00 3.04
N GLN A 271 11.89 2.45 2.35
CA GLN A 271 12.08 2.91 0.98
C GLN A 271 12.67 4.31 0.99
N VAL A 272 13.78 4.47 0.29
CA VAL A 272 14.37 5.77 0.05
C VAL A 272 14.33 6.08 -1.44
N SER A 273 14.12 7.34 -1.78
CA SER A 273 14.20 7.75 -3.17
C SER A 273 15.60 7.47 -3.72
N GLY A 274 15.69 7.14 -5.01
CA GLY A 274 16.99 6.91 -5.66
C GLY A 274 17.96 8.07 -5.50
N GLY A 275 17.48 9.31 -5.41
CA GLY A 275 18.30 10.49 -5.12
C GLY A 275 18.93 10.47 -3.74
N VAL A 276 18.19 10.08 -2.71
CA VAL A 276 18.71 9.92 -1.34
C VAL A 276 19.68 8.76 -1.29
N ALA A 277 19.36 7.63 -1.92
CA ALA A 277 20.28 6.49 -2.02
C ALA A 277 21.58 6.86 -2.75
N ALA A 278 21.50 7.62 -3.84
CA ALA A 278 22.67 8.09 -4.57
C ALA A 278 23.59 8.98 -3.71
N ALA A 279 23.02 9.83 -2.86
CA ALA A 279 23.78 10.66 -1.92
C ALA A 279 24.50 9.83 -0.83
N MET A 280 24.03 8.61 -0.58
CA MET A 280 24.62 7.69 0.38
C MET A 280 25.59 6.68 -0.25
N LEU A 281 25.79 6.71 -1.56
CA LEU A 281 26.68 5.79 -2.28
C LEU A 281 28.14 6.13 -1.96
N ILE A 282 28.88 5.16 -1.41
CA ILE A 282 30.31 5.29 -1.08
C ILE A 282 31.15 4.75 -2.23
N THR A 283 30.82 3.55 -2.70
CA THR A 283 31.55 2.88 -3.76
C THR A 283 30.62 2.58 -4.94
N LYS A 284 30.98 3.12 -6.11
CA LYS A 284 30.27 2.88 -7.38
C LYS A 284 31.16 2.08 -8.31
N VAL A 285 30.67 0.95 -8.79
CA VAL A 285 31.32 0.18 -9.86
C VAL A 285 30.55 0.46 -11.15
N ASN A 286 31.27 0.91 -12.18
CA ASN A 286 30.65 1.16 -13.48
C ASN A 286 30.40 -0.17 -14.21
N PRO A 287 29.26 -0.31 -14.91
CA PRO A 287 28.97 -1.50 -15.67
C PRO A 287 29.93 -1.64 -16.85
N THR A 288 30.39 -2.85 -17.11
CA THR A 288 31.11 -3.18 -18.34
C THR A 288 30.11 -3.32 -19.48
N TYR A 289 30.27 -2.55 -20.55
CA TYR A 289 29.39 -2.63 -21.70
C TYR A 289 29.55 -4.00 -22.40
N PRO A 290 28.47 -4.81 -22.54
CA PRO A 290 28.59 -6.10 -23.20
C PRO A 290 29.01 -5.96 -24.68
N PRO A 291 30.04 -6.68 -25.15
CA PRO A 291 30.55 -6.52 -26.53
C PRO A 291 29.47 -6.71 -27.60
N ILE A 292 28.57 -7.67 -27.40
CA ILE A 292 27.46 -7.96 -28.31
C ILE A 292 26.48 -6.79 -28.36
N ALA A 293 26.13 -6.23 -27.20
CA ALA A 293 25.24 -5.06 -27.11
C ALA A 293 25.89 -3.81 -27.76
N HIS A 294 27.19 -3.65 -27.55
CA HIS A 294 27.96 -2.56 -28.17
C HIS A 294 27.98 -2.69 -29.70
N ALA A 295 28.29 -3.87 -30.24
CA ALA A 295 28.27 -4.16 -31.66
C ALA A 295 26.87 -3.97 -32.29
N ALA A 296 25.82 -4.35 -31.57
CA ALA A 296 24.44 -4.15 -31.97
C ALA A 296 23.90 -2.73 -31.72
N ARG A 297 24.75 -1.81 -31.22
CA ARG A 297 24.37 -0.44 -30.84
C ARG A 297 23.15 -0.33 -29.93
N VAL A 298 22.97 -1.28 -29.01
CA VAL A 298 21.88 -1.31 -28.04
C VAL A 298 22.21 -0.38 -26.89
N GLN A 299 21.55 0.75 -26.80
CA GLN A 299 21.64 1.72 -25.71
C GLN A 299 20.36 1.69 -24.87
N GLY A 300 20.42 2.25 -23.67
CA GLY A 300 19.26 2.44 -22.80
C GLY A 300 19.61 2.36 -21.33
N THR A 301 18.59 2.49 -20.51
CA THR A 301 18.69 2.43 -19.07
C THR A 301 18.15 1.10 -18.57
N VAL A 302 18.92 0.44 -17.71
CA VAL A 302 18.46 -0.70 -16.94
C VAL A 302 18.04 -0.19 -15.55
N VAL A 303 16.78 -0.41 -15.21
CA VAL A 303 16.20 -0.04 -13.93
C VAL A 303 16.20 -1.26 -13.02
N LEU A 304 16.83 -1.10 -11.86
CA LEU A 304 16.94 -2.15 -10.85
C LEU A 304 16.25 -1.69 -9.56
N GLN A 305 15.54 -2.59 -8.92
CA GLN A 305 15.21 -2.45 -7.51
C GLN A 305 16.37 -3.05 -6.71
N ALA A 306 16.89 -2.29 -5.76
CA ALA A 306 17.99 -2.70 -4.90
C ALA A 306 17.55 -2.66 -3.44
N VAL A 307 17.89 -3.69 -2.68
CA VAL A 307 17.80 -3.70 -1.22
C VAL A 307 19.21 -3.49 -0.70
N VAL A 308 19.39 -2.42 0.08
CA VAL A 308 20.66 -2.12 0.77
C VAL A 308 20.53 -2.58 2.20
N GLY A 309 21.34 -3.55 2.58
CA GLY A 309 21.36 -4.12 3.93
C GLY A 309 21.89 -3.14 4.98
N LYS A 310 21.74 -3.51 6.25
CA LYS A 310 22.16 -2.71 7.42
C LYS A 310 23.66 -2.33 7.41
N GLY A 311 24.51 -3.10 6.72
CA GLY A 311 25.93 -2.80 6.52
C GLY A 311 26.24 -1.91 5.34
N GLY A 312 25.22 -1.47 4.58
CA GLY A 312 25.41 -0.64 3.39
C GLY A 312 25.70 -1.42 2.09
N GLN A 313 25.78 -2.74 2.13
CA GLN A 313 25.98 -3.58 0.94
C GLN A 313 24.62 -3.90 0.29
N VAL A 314 24.64 -4.03 -1.03
CA VAL A 314 23.45 -4.46 -1.79
C VAL A 314 23.21 -5.95 -1.51
N SER A 315 22.09 -6.27 -0.85
CA SER A 315 21.71 -7.63 -0.45
C SER A 315 20.81 -8.31 -1.48
N GLU A 316 19.93 -7.54 -2.13
CA GLU A 316 19.01 -8.06 -3.16
C GLU A 316 18.97 -7.09 -4.35
N LEU A 317 18.84 -7.67 -5.55
CA LEU A 317 18.67 -6.93 -6.81
C LEU A 317 17.61 -7.58 -7.66
N ARG A 318 16.76 -6.74 -8.25
CA ARG A 318 15.74 -7.16 -9.21
C ARG A 318 15.70 -6.21 -10.40
N ILE A 319 15.60 -6.77 -11.59
CA ILE A 319 15.40 -5.98 -12.81
C ILE A 319 13.93 -5.55 -12.87
N LEU A 320 13.68 -4.25 -12.98
CA LEU A 320 12.35 -3.71 -13.22
C LEU A 320 12.12 -3.49 -14.72
N SER A 321 13.12 -2.96 -15.44
CA SER A 321 13.03 -2.72 -16.88
C SER A 321 14.41 -2.53 -17.51
N GLY A 322 14.44 -2.43 -18.84
CA GLY A 322 15.63 -2.12 -19.61
C GLY A 322 15.96 -3.17 -20.69
N PRO A 323 16.85 -2.84 -21.66
CA PRO A 323 17.22 -3.74 -22.75
C PRO A 323 17.80 -5.06 -22.23
N PRO A 324 17.29 -6.23 -22.68
CA PRO A 324 17.74 -7.53 -22.16
C PRO A 324 19.26 -7.74 -22.26
N MET A 325 19.89 -7.25 -23.31
CA MET A 325 21.32 -7.41 -23.54
C MET A 325 22.20 -6.61 -22.55
N LEU A 326 21.63 -5.66 -21.80
CA LEU A 326 22.34 -4.80 -20.85
C LEU A 326 22.05 -5.18 -19.39
N GLN A 327 21.01 -5.99 -19.15
CA GLN A 327 20.50 -6.30 -17.82
C GLN A 327 21.56 -6.98 -16.92
N GLN A 328 22.25 -7.98 -17.45
CA GLN A 328 23.25 -8.71 -16.66
C GLN A 328 24.42 -7.83 -16.25
N ALA A 329 24.93 -6.99 -17.17
CA ALA A 329 26.00 -6.05 -16.88
C ALA A 329 25.61 -5.01 -15.81
N ALA A 330 24.34 -4.59 -15.81
CA ALA A 330 23.82 -3.69 -14.77
C ALA A 330 23.75 -4.39 -13.40
N LEU A 331 23.25 -5.64 -13.35
CA LEU A 331 23.21 -6.43 -12.12
C LEU A 331 24.62 -6.63 -11.53
N ASP A 332 25.59 -7.03 -12.37
CA ASP A 332 26.96 -7.31 -11.94
C ASP A 332 27.67 -6.07 -11.38
N ALA A 333 27.38 -4.91 -11.94
CA ALA A 333 27.89 -3.64 -11.45
C ALA A 333 27.26 -3.23 -10.11
N VAL A 334 25.93 -3.19 -10.04
CA VAL A 334 25.20 -2.68 -8.86
C VAL A 334 25.37 -3.61 -7.66
N LYS A 335 25.53 -4.90 -7.86
CA LYS A 335 25.81 -5.86 -6.78
C LYS A 335 27.08 -5.53 -5.99
N GLN A 336 28.03 -4.83 -6.59
CA GLN A 336 29.29 -4.42 -5.99
C GLN A 336 29.24 -3.02 -5.36
N TRP A 337 28.10 -2.32 -5.46
CA TRP A 337 27.96 -1.00 -4.88
C TRP A 337 27.88 -1.07 -3.36
N VAL A 338 28.48 -0.06 -2.70
CA VAL A 338 28.47 0.07 -1.25
C VAL A 338 27.91 1.44 -0.89
N TYR A 339 26.97 1.44 0.00
CA TYR A 339 26.30 2.61 0.52
C TYR A 339 26.69 2.88 1.96
N ARG A 340 26.57 4.11 2.40
CA ARG A 340 26.62 4.43 3.84
C ARG A 340 25.40 3.78 4.51
N PRO A 341 25.59 3.06 5.66
CA PRO A 341 24.45 2.50 6.37
C PRO A 341 23.39 3.54 6.67
N TYR A 342 22.14 3.19 6.37
CA TYR A 342 21.00 4.01 6.71
C TYR A 342 20.69 3.85 8.19
N LEU A 343 20.55 4.99 8.88
CA LEU A 343 20.19 5.00 10.29
C LEU A 343 18.76 5.51 10.45
N LEU A 344 17.90 4.71 11.08
CA LEU A 344 16.58 5.11 11.55
C LEU A 344 16.65 5.16 13.08
N ASN A 345 16.45 6.34 13.65
CA ASN A 345 16.59 6.57 15.09
C ASN A 345 17.93 6.06 15.69
N GLY A 346 19.02 6.25 14.94
CA GLY A 346 20.35 5.81 15.34
C GLY A 346 20.66 4.32 15.11
N SER A 347 19.70 3.52 14.69
CA SER A 347 19.89 2.09 14.41
C SER A 347 19.98 1.83 12.91
N PRO A 348 20.95 1.00 12.44
CA PRO A 348 21.05 0.63 11.04
C PRO A 348 19.82 -0.16 10.58
N VAL A 349 19.22 0.29 9.47
CA VAL A 349 18.06 -0.35 8.86
C VAL A 349 18.34 -0.75 7.43
N GLU A 350 17.60 -1.75 6.96
CA GLU A 350 17.59 -2.16 5.57
C GLU A 350 16.73 -1.19 4.77
N VAL A 351 17.21 -0.78 3.60
CA VAL A 351 16.49 0.15 2.74
C VAL A 351 16.32 -0.40 1.34
N MET A 352 15.14 -0.18 0.77
CA MET A 352 14.85 -0.47 -0.63
C MET A 352 14.90 0.81 -1.45
N THR A 353 15.56 0.75 -2.58
CA THR A 353 15.69 1.88 -3.51
C THR A 353 15.64 1.42 -4.96
N THR A 354 15.44 2.38 -5.86
CA THR A 354 15.55 2.15 -7.31
C THR A 354 16.87 2.70 -7.81
N VAL A 355 17.56 1.91 -8.62
CA VAL A 355 18.85 2.24 -9.23
C VAL A 355 18.72 2.20 -10.73
N ASN A 356 19.14 3.29 -11.41
CA ASN A 356 19.19 3.37 -12.86
C ASN A 356 20.62 3.26 -13.34
N VAL A 357 20.86 2.31 -14.23
CA VAL A 357 22.17 2.08 -14.87
C VAL A 357 22.04 2.44 -16.34
N VAL A 358 22.67 3.54 -16.73
CA VAL A 358 22.61 4.06 -18.09
C VAL A 358 23.77 3.54 -18.93
N PHE A 359 23.43 3.00 -20.09
CA PHE A 359 24.37 2.55 -21.10
C PHE A 359 24.25 3.44 -22.33
N GLN A 360 25.29 4.20 -22.63
CA GLN A 360 25.36 5.10 -23.79
C GLN A 360 26.64 4.83 -24.60
N ILE A 361 26.52 4.93 -25.92
CA ILE A 361 27.66 4.92 -26.84
C ILE A 361 27.88 6.38 -27.21
N PRO A 362 29.08 6.97 -26.95
CA PRO A 362 29.31 8.42 -27.03
C PRO A 362 28.98 9.06 -28.39
N ASP A 363 29.06 8.31 -29.49
CA ASP A 363 28.91 8.83 -30.86
C ASP A 363 27.50 8.56 -31.44
N LEU A 364 26.53 8.12 -30.67
CA LEU A 364 25.17 7.88 -31.12
C LEU A 364 24.18 8.84 -30.46
N PRO A 365 23.29 9.51 -31.24
CA PRO A 365 22.25 10.34 -30.66
C PRO A 365 21.33 9.45 -29.75
N ALA A 366 20.84 10.05 -28.66
CA ALA A 366 19.87 9.39 -27.82
C ALA A 366 18.64 8.99 -28.67
N LYS A 367 18.18 7.74 -28.52
CA LYS A 367 16.98 7.30 -29.22
C LYS A 367 15.79 8.06 -28.63
N PRO A 368 14.91 8.67 -29.49
CA PRO A 368 13.75 9.46 -29.06
C PRO A 368 12.76 8.67 -28.16
#